data_78147d27d7fe6dd9eafe411d69fc6170
#
_entry.id   78147d27d7fe6dd9eafe411d69fc6170
#
_cell.length_a   1.000
_cell.length_b   1.000
_cell.length_c   1.000
_cell.angle_alpha   90.00
_cell.angle_beta   90.00
_cell.angle_gamma   90.00
#
_symmetry.space_group_name_H-M   'P 1'
#
loop_
_entity.id
_entity.type
_entity.pdbx_description
1 polymer ?
#
loop_
_entity_poly.entity_id
_entity_poly.type
_entity_poly.pdbx_seq_one_letter_code
_entity_poly.pdbx_strand_id
1 'polypeptide(L)'
;LNLFKGFIFSSIVAVIASYAFAAFQVKRINRLRNATKEVTNGNFDVQLPVHDKDEFDELADDFNKMTNSLKESQAEIEEQENRRRQFMADASHEMRTPLTTINGLLEGLEYNAIPENQRENAIKLMKNETERLIRLVNENLDYEKIRTNQISMVIKKFNGTETLRNIVAQLEAKAEAAGDTLILKADDDIDVYADYDRFVQIMVNIIQNAIQFTENGQIMVTLEKGYLETIITIEDTGIGMSEQQMKSIWDRYY
;
A
#
# COMPACT_ATOMS: atom_id res chain seq x y z
N LEU A 1 -23.77 53.65 -61.37
CA LEU A 1 -22.30 53.54 -61.14
C LEU A 1 -21.94 53.40 -59.63
N ASN A 2 -22.65 54.10 -58.75
CA ASN A 2 -22.37 54.16 -57.33
C ASN A 2 -22.80 52.80 -56.63
N LEU A 3 -23.90 52.13 -57.04
CA LEU A 3 -24.31 50.83 -56.54
C LEU A 3 -23.30 49.72 -56.85
N PHE A 4 -22.73 49.74 -58.06
CA PHE A 4 -21.70 48.78 -58.48
C PHE A 4 -20.39 48.90 -57.68
N LYS A 5 -19.96 50.18 -57.45
CA LYS A 5 -18.81 50.44 -56.59
C LYS A 5 -19.03 50.04 -55.16
N GLY A 6 -20.21 50.25 -54.59
CA GLY A 6 -20.60 49.76 -53.25
C GLY A 6 -20.59 48.24 -53.13
N PHE A 7 -21.08 47.56 -54.18
CA PHE A 7 -21.05 46.07 -54.19
C PHE A 7 -19.61 45.50 -54.22
N ILE A 8 -18.71 46.06 -55.03
CA ILE A 8 -17.31 45.69 -55.10
C ILE A 8 -16.62 45.91 -53.74
N PHE A 9 -16.84 47.06 -53.12
CA PHE A 9 -16.27 47.38 -51.82
C PHE A 9 -16.74 46.42 -50.72
N SER A 10 -18.05 46.12 -50.63
CA SER A 10 -18.58 45.17 -49.64
C SER A 10 -18.08 43.75 -49.87
N SER A 11 -17.87 43.35 -51.15
CA SER A 11 -17.30 42.03 -51.47
C SER A 11 -15.85 41.92 -51.03
N ILE A 12 -15.06 42.94 -51.22
CA ILE A 12 -13.65 42.98 -50.79
C ILE A 12 -13.58 42.91 -49.25
N VAL A 13 -14.39 43.69 -48.54
CA VAL A 13 -14.45 43.68 -47.08
C VAL A 13 -14.88 42.29 -46.56
N ALA A 14 -15.90 41.64 -47.18
CA ALA A 14 -16.34 40.32 -46.82
C ALA A 14 -15.25 39.25 -47.00
N VAL A 15 -14.48 39.31 -48.11
CA VAL A 15 -13.35 38.38 -48.35
C VAL A 15 -12.24 38.58 -47.32
N ILE A 16 -11.87 39.82 -47.00
CA ILE A 16 -10.85 40.13 -45.99
C ILE A 16 -11.30 39.64 -44.61
N ALA A 17 -12.54 39.89 -44.23
CA ALA A 17 -13.11 39.44 -42.95
C ALA A 17 -13.14 37.91 -42.87
N SER A 18 -13.57 37.24 -43.95
CA SER A 18 -13.57 35.74 -44.01
C SER A 18 -12.18 35.16 -43.90
N TYR A 19 -11.20 35.78 -44.57
CA TYR A 19 -9.79 35.34 -44.48
C TYR A 19 -9.22 35.53 -43.08
N ALA A 20 -9.46 36.69 -42.44
CA ALA A 20 -9.03 36.93 -41.07
C ALA A 20 -9.65 35.94 -40.07
N PHE A 21 -10.95 35.68 -40.22
CA PHE A 21 -11.65 34.72 -39.43
C PHE A 21 -11.09 33.29 -39.60
N ALA A 22 -10.88 32.87 -40.86
CA ALA A 22 -10.30 31.54 -41.14
C ALA A 22 -8.87 31.42 -40.58
N ALA A 23 -8.03 32.42 -40.71
CA ALA A 23 -6.68 32.45 -40.17
C ALA A 23 -6.68 32.33 -38.62
N PHE A 24 -7.63 33.01 -37.95
CA PHE A 24 -7.81 32.95 -36.52
C PHE A 24 -8.18 31.51 -36.08
N GLN A 25 -9.16 30.89 -36.76
CA GLN A 25 -9.58 29.51 -36.45
C GLN A 25 -8.45 28.48 -36.68
N VAL A 26 -7.72 28.59 -37.78
CA VAL A 26 -6.57 27.70 -38.07
C VAL A 26 -5.49 27.82 -36.98
N LYS A 27 -5.25 29.05 -36.46
CA LYS A 27 -4.29 29.23 -35.37
C LYS A 27 -4.73 28.52 -34.07
N ARG A 28 -6.04 28.52 -33.73
CA ARG A 28 -6.60 27.84 -32.57
C ARG A 28 -6.47 26.31 -32.71
N ILE A 29 -6.83 25.79 -33.90
CA ILE A 29 -6.68 24.35 -34.20
C ILE A 29 -5.23 23.87 -34.08
N ASN A 30 -4.27 24.70 -34.63
CA ASN A 30 -2.87 24.36 -34.55
C ASN A 30 -2.33 24.39 -33.08
N ARG A 31 -2.85 25.24 -32.22
CA ARG A 31 -2.52 25.20 -30.77
C ARG A 31 -2.96 23.90 -30.15
N LEU A 32 -4.21 23.48 -30.35
CA LEU A 32 -4.73 22.21 -29.84
C LEU A 32 -3.91 21.02 -30.37
N ARG A 33 -3.61 21.01 -31.68
CA ARG A 33 -2.77 19.98 -32.30
C ARG A 33 -1.38 19.89 -31.67
N ASN A 34 -0.75 21.04 -31.41
CA ASN A 34 0.58 21.07 -30.79
C ASN A 34 0.51 20.62 -29.33
N ALA A 35 -0.49 21.06 -28.57
CA ALA A 35 -0.72 20.62 -27.20
C ALA A 35 -0.92 19.09 -27.14
N THR A 36 -1.73 18.52 -28.04
CA THR A 36 -1.94 17.08 -28.13
C THR A 36 -0.64 16.32 -28.43
N LYS A 37 0.24 16.86 -29.28
CA LYS A 37 1.56 16.25 -29.52
C LYS A 37 2.44 16.26 -28.27
N GLU A 38 2.45 17.35 -27.51
CA GLU A 38 3.18 17.41 -26.25
C GLU A 38 2.69 16.34 -25.26
N VAL A 39 1.36 16.21 -25.10
CA VAL A 39 0.75 15.17 -24.25
C VAL A 39 1.14 13.77 -24.75
N THR A 40 1.16 13.52 -26.06
CA THR A 40 1.58 12.24 -26.62
C THR A 40 3.04 11.93 -26.33
N ASN A 41 3.88 12.96 -26.18
CA ASN A 41 5.29 12.82 -25.79
C ASN A 41 5.49 12.72 -24.26
N GLY A 42 4.42 12.65 -23.47
CA GLY A 42 4.46 12.51 -22.03
C GLY A 42 4.54 13.83 -21.24
N ASN A 43 4.41 14.98 -21.93
CA ASN A 43 4.34 16.27 -21.25
C ASN A 43 2.89 16.62 -20.93
N PHE A 44 2.49 16.37 -19.68
CA PHE A 44 1.12 16.63 -19.19
C PHE A 44 0.98 18.03 -18.55
N ASP A 45 2.03 18.86 -18.52
CA ASP A 45 1.98 20.21 -17.97
C ASP A 45 1.42 21.25 -18.95
N VAL A 46 1.04 20.80 -20.15
CA VAL A 46 0.50 21.66 -21.20
C VAL A 46 -0.95 22.03 -20.90
N GLN A 47 -1.22 23.34 -20.90
CA GLN A 47 -2.58 23.85 -20.77
C GLN A 47 -2.92 24.79 -21.92
N LEU A 48 -4.16 24.72 -22.38
CA LEU A 48 -4.72 25.60 -23.39
C LEU A 48 -5.44 26.76 -22.71
N PRO A 49 -5.26 27.99 -23.22
CA PRO A 49 -5.97 29.18 -22.71
C PRO A 49 -7.47 29.07 -23.03
N VAL A 50 -8.31 29.41 -22.06
CA VAL A 50 -9.77 29.50 -22.17
C VAL A 50 -10.18 30.95 -21.96
N HIS A 51 -10.70 31.65 -23.00
CA HIS A 51 -10.95 33.09 -22.94
C HIS A 51 -12.32 33.53 -23.46
N ASP A 52 -12.79 32.99 -24.58
CA ASP A 52 -13.91 33.54 -25.36
C ASP A 52 -15.25 32.90 -25.14
N LYS A 53 -15.34 31.80 -24.35
CA LYS A 53 -16.56 31.03 -24.05
C LYS A 53 -17.30 30.55 -25.30
N ASP A 54 -16.56 30.17 -26.32
CA ASP A 54 -17.11 29.50 -27.51
C ASP A 54 -16.83 27.99 -27.48
N GLU A 55 -17.23 27.27 -28.52
CA GLU A 55 -17.10 25.79 -28.62
C GLU A 55 -15.63 25.34 -28.58
N PHE A 56 -14.68 26.19 -29.02
CA PHE A 56 -13.25 25.92 -28.93
C PHE A 56 -12.72 26.03 -27.49
N ASP A 57 -13.27 26.95 -26.73
CA ASP A 57 -12.88 27.11 -25.33
C ASP A 57 -13.44 25.98 -24.46
N GLU A 58 -14.67 25.49 -24.79
CA GLU A 58 -15.21 24.29 -24.17
C GLU A 58 -14.31 23.09 -24.46
N LEU A 59 -13.87 22.90 -25.69
CA LEU A 59 -12.93 21.87 -26.09
C LEU A 59 -11.55 22.02 -25.41
N ALA A 60 -11.08 23.25 -25.26
CA ALA A 60 -9.82 23.55 -24.55
C ALA A 60 -9.93 23.22 -23.05
N ASP A 61 -11.05 23.51 -22.42
CA ASP A 61 -11.33 23.17 -21.02
C ASP A 61 -11.38 21.65 -20.82
N ASP A 62 -12.07 20.91 -21.69
CA ASP A 62 -12.12 19.46 -21.65
C ASP A 62 -10.75 18.83 -21.90
N PHE A 63 -9.95 19.40 -22.82
CA PHE A 63 -8.56 18.98 -23.01
C PHE A 63 -7.74 19.20 -21.74
N ASN A 64 -7.86 20.35 -21.08
CA ASN A 64 -7.15 20.66 -19.84
C ASN A 64 -7.55 19.69 -18.69
N LYS A 65 -8.85 19.38 -18.56
CA LYS A 65 -9.33 18.38 -17.58
C LYS A 65 -8.73 17.00 -17.87
N MET A 66 -8.74 16.57 -19.13
CA MET A 66 -8.12 15.29 -19.53
C MET A 66 -6.63 15.26 -19.19
N THR A 67 -5.91 16.33 -19.51
CA THR A 67 -4.46 16.43 -19.25
C THR A 67 -4.16 16.38 -17.75
N ASN A 68 -4.96 17.06 -16.92
CA ASN A 68 -4.83 17.00 -15.47
C ASN A 68 -5.09 15.58 -14.94
N SER A 69 -6.13 14.89 -15.40
CA SER A 69 -6.41 13.51 -15.00
C SER A 69 -5.28 12.54 -15.40
N LEU A 70 -4.69 12.74 -16.59
CA LEU A 70 -3.51 11.96 -17.03
C LEU A 70 -2.30 12.23 -16.15
N LYS A 71 -2.06 13.48 -15.76
CA LYS A 71 -0.98 13.87 -14.86
C LYS A 71 -1.13 13.23 -13.49
N GLU A 72 -2.34 13.26 -12.91
CA GLU A 72 -2.67 12.63 -11.63
C GLU A 72 -2.47 11.12 -11.70
N SER A 73 -2.99 10.46 -12.74
CA SER A 73 -2.80 9.02 -12.95
C SER A 73 -1.33 8.63 -13.11
N GLN A 74 -0.54 9.45 -13.82
CA GLN A 74 0.89 9.22 -13.98
C GLN A 74 1.63 9.33 -12.63
N ALA A 75 1.29 10.33 -11.83
CA ALA A 75 1.87 10.52 -10.50
C ALA A 75 1.54 9.34 -9.56
N GLU A 76 0.29 8.84 -9.60
CA GLU A 76 -0.11 7.67 -8.84
C GLU A 76 0.67 6.41 -9.26
N ILE A 77 0.84 6.19 -10.57
CA ILE A 77 1.62 5.07 -11.10
C ILE A 77 3.08 5.16 -10.64
N GLU A 78 3.68 6.34 -10.72
CA GLU A 78 5.07 6.56 -10.31
C GLU A 78 5.25 6.34 -8.80
N GLU A 79 4.32 6.80 -7.99
CA GLU A 79 4.32 6.55 -6.55
C GLU A 79 4.17 5.05 -6.24
N GLN A 80 3.29 4.34 -6.93
CA GLN A 80 3.14 2.88 -6.79
C GLN A 80 4.42 2.14 -7.18
N GLU A 81 5.07 2.52 -8.28
CA GLU A 81 6.35 1.93 -8.71
C GLU A 81 7.47 2.21 -7.70
N ASN A 82 7.55 3.40 -7.14
CA ASN A 82 8.53 3.74 -6.12
C ASN A 82 8.29 2.94 -4.84
N ARG A 83 7.05 2.82 -4.37
CA ARG A 83 6.69 1.95 -3.24
C ARG A 83 7.06 0.50 -3.50
N ARG A 84 6.81 0.01 -4.72
CA ARG A 84 7.19 -1.35 -5.11
C ARG A 84 8.72 -1.56 -5.09
N ARG A 85 9.48 -0.61 -5.62
CA ARG A 85 10.96 -0.69 -5.61
C ARG A 85 11.50 -0.71 -4.18
N GLN A 86 11.00 0.18 -3.34
CA GLN A 86 11.38 0.22 -1.92
C GLN A 86 11.07 -1.11 -1.23
N PHE A 87 9.85 -1.61 -1.40
CA PHE A 87 9.43 -2.91 -0.88
C PHE A 87 10.38 -4.06 -1.27
N MET A 88 10.75 -4.14 -2.56
CA MET A 88 11.66 -5.20 -3.03
C MET A 88 13.09 -5.02 -2.48
N ALA A 89 13.54 -3.79 -2.30
CA ALA A 89 14.83 -3.51 -1.69
C ALA A 89 14.84 -3.94 -0.22
N ASP A 90 13.83 -3.56 0.55
CA ASP A 90 13.71 -3.88 1.98
C ASP A 90 13.57 -5.40 2.18
N ALA A 91 12.71 -6.08 1.41
CA ALA A 91 12.59 -7.53 1.44
C ALA A 91 13.93 -8.24 1.15
N SER A 92 14.69 -7.73 0.17
CA SER A 92 16.00 -8.29 -0.17
C SER A 92 17.01 -8.11 0.95
N HIS A 93 16.99 -6.98 1.65
CA HIS A 93 17.84 -6.73 2.80
C HIS A 93 17.47 -7.62 3.99
N GLU A 94 16.20 -7.73 4.31
CA GLU A 94 15.68 -8.58 5.38
C GLU A 94 15.97 -10.07 5.17
N MET A 95 15.95 -10.55 3.93
CA MET A 95 16.28 -11.94 3.59
C MET A 95 17.78 -12.21 3.57
N ARG A 96 18.60 -11.20 3.24
CA ARG A 96 20.06 -11.37 3.16
C ARG A 96 20.67 -11.67 4.52
N THR A 97 20.21 -11.02 5.59
CA THR A 97 20.74 -11.16 6.93
C THR A 97 20.67 -12.61 7.44
N PRO A 98 19.50 -13.27 7.49
CA PRO A 98 19.39 -14.67 7.90
C PRO A 98 20.19 -15.61 6.99
N LEU A 99 20.19 -15.38 5.68
CA LEU A 99 20.98 -16.19 4.74
C LEU A 99 22.48 -16.09 5.02
N THR A 100 22.99 -14.90 5.29
CA THR A 100 24.39 -14.70 5.63
C THR A 100 24.76 -15.39 6.94
N THR A 101 23.89 -15.31 7.94
CA THR A 101 24.08 -16.01 9.23
C THR A 101 24.10 -17.52 9.05
N ILE A 102 23.13 -18.08 8.31
CA ILE A 102 23.08 -19.53 8.01
C ILE A 102 24.35 -19.96 7.28
N ASN A 103 24.75 -19.23 6.23
CA ASN A 103 25.94 -19.57 5.46
C ASN A 103 27.21 -19.53 6.31
N GLY A 104 27.40 -18.48 7.13
CA GLY A 104 28.56 -18.37 8.01
C GLY A 104 28.63 -19.49 9.05
N LEU A 105 27.49 -19.92 9.60
CA LEU A 105 27.44 -21.06 10.54
C LEU A 105 27.72 -22.39 9.83
N LEU A 106 27.22 -22.57 8.58
CA LEU A 106 27.53 -23.75 7.78
C LEU A 106 29.01 -23.84 7.46
N GLU A 107 29.66 -22.75 7.02
CA GLU A 107 31.10 -22.68 6.79
C GLU A 107 31.87 -22.99 8.07
N GLY A 108 31.46 -22.40 9.21
CA GLY A 108 32.05 -22.67 10.51
C GLY A 108 31.98 -24.14 10.92
N LEU A 109 30.91 -24.85 10.61
CA LEU A 109 30.79 -26.29 10.84
C LEU A 109 31.62 -27.10 9.85
N GLU A 110 31.65 -26.74 8.56
CA GLU A 110 32.41 -27.40 7.50
C GLU A 110 33.90 -27.40 7.77
N TYR A 111 34.46 -26.25 8.16
CA TYR A 111 35.86 -26.08 8.46
C TYR A 111 36.23 -26.40 9.93
N ASN A 112 35.34 -26.98 10.72
CA ASN A 112 35.50 -27.28 12.13
C ASN A 112 35.96 -26.06 12.98
N ALA A 113 35.55 -24.84 12.56
CA ALA A 113 35.82 -23.61 13.28
C ALA A 113 34.92 -23.43 14.52
N ILE A 114 33.78 -24.13 14.57
CA ILE A 114 32.86 -24.11 15.71
C ILE A 114 33.23 -25.26 16.67
N PRO A 115 33.51 -24.96 17.95
CA PRO A 115 33.79 -25.97 18.98
C PRO A 115 32.65 -26.98 19.12
N GLU A 116 32.97 -28.22 19.43
CA GLU A 116 32.00 -29.32 19.50
C GLU A 116 30.81 -29.05 20.46
N ASN A 117 31.11 -28.44 21.60
CA ASN A 117 30.11 -28.03 22.59
C ASN A 117 29.20 -26.88 22.14
N GLN A 118 29.45 -26.21 21.01
CA GLN A 118 28.67 -25.12 20.45
C GLN A 118 27.95 -25.55 19.16
N ARG A 119 28.21 -26.72 18.62
CA ARG A 119 27.58 -27.20 17.34
C ARG A 119 26.08 -27.30 17.43
N GLU A 120 25.55 -27.80 18.55
CA GLU A 120 24.11 -27.89 18.76
C GLU A 120 23.43 -26.52 18.76
N ASN A 121 24.06 -25.54 19.40
CA ASN A 121 23.57 -24.15 19.39
C ASN A 121 23.63 -23.54 17.99
N ALA A 122 24.69 -23.80 17.23
CA ALA A 122 24.81 -23.35 15.84
C ALA A 122 23.69 -23.91 14.96
N ILE A 123 23.39 -25.23 15.10
CA ILE A 123 22.29 -25.89 14.36
C ILE A 123 20.94 -25.27 14.76
N LYS A 124 20.71 -25.06 16.07
CA LYS A 124 19.49 -24.41 16.55
C LYS A 124 19.32 -23.01 16.01
N LEU A 125 20.41 -22.22 15.95
CA LEU A 125 20.40 -20.86 15.40
C LEU A 125 20.09 -20.91 13.90
N MET A 126 20.73 -21.78 13.12
CA MET A 126 20.41 -21.95 11.69
C MET A 126 18.95 -22.31 11.46
N LYS A 127 18.38 -23.20 12.30
CA LYS A 127 16.96 -23.57 12.22
C LYS A 127 16.07 -22.36 12.47
N ASN A 128 16.35 -21.57 13.50
CA ASN A 128 15.57 -20.36 13.81
C ASN A 128 15.63 -19.33 12.67
N GLU A 129 16.82 -19.11 12.09
CA GLU A 129 16.99 -18.20 10.95
C GLU A 129 16.28 -18.70 9.68
N THR A 130 16.28 -20.04 9.47
CA THR A 130 15.51 -20.66 8.36
C THR A 130 14.00 -20.46 8.55
N GLU A 131 13.47 -20.67 9.75
CA GLU A 131 12.06 -20.44 10.06
C GLU A 131 11.69 -18.95 9.91
N ARG A 132 12.59 -18.05 10.31
CA ARG A 132 12.43 -16.60 10.08
C ARG A 132 12.36 -16.28 8.59
N LEU A 133 13.25 -16.86 7.79
CA LEU A 133 13.28 -16.65 6.33
C LEU A 133 11.99 -17.16 5.67
N ILE A 134 11.50 -18.34 6.07
CA ILE A 134 10.22 -18.89 5.57
C ILE A 134 9.07 -17.92 5.88
N ARG A 135 9.01 -17.35 7.08
CA ARG A 135 7.99 -16.34 7.42
C ARG A 135 8.09 -15.11 6.53
N LEU A 136 9.29 -14.55 6.36
CA LEU A 136 9.51 -13.37 5.50
C LEU A 136 9.08 -13.62 4.05
N VAL A 137 9.36 -14.81 3.50
CA VAL A 137 8.93 -15.19 2.14
C VAL A 137 7.40 -15.25 2.08
N ASN A 138 6.75 -15.91 3.02
CA ASN A 138 5.29 -16.04 3.05
C ASN A 138 4.60 -14.67 3.21
N GLU A 139 5.10 -13.81 4.08
CA GLU A 139 4.61 -12.44 4.25
C GLU A 139 4.74 -11.62 2.96
N ASN A 140 5.86 -11.78 2.23
CA ASN A 140 6.05 -11.12 0.94
C ASN A 140 5.06 -11.62 -0.12
N LEU A 141 4.82 -12.92 -0.18
CA LEU A 141 3.85 -13.53 -1.09
C LEU A 141 2.41 -13.10 -0.76
N ASP A 142 2.07 -13.04 0.53
CA ASP A 142 0.75 -12.57 0.97
C ASP A 142 0.54 -11.09 0.61
N TYR A 143 1.55 -10.24 0.80
CA TYR A 143 1.51 -8.84 0.38
C TYR A 143 1.23 -8.69 -1.12
N GLU A 144 1.94 -9.43 -1.97
CA GLU A 144 1.72 -9.41 -3.42
C GLU A 144 0.30 -9.89 -3.80
N LYS A 145 -0.22 -10.92 -3.13
CA LYS A 145 -1.60 -11.38 -3.33
C LYS A 145 -2.64 -10.33 -2.94
N ILE A 146 -2.42 -9.62 -1.82
CA ILE A 146 -3.29 -8.52 -1.38
C ILE A 146 -3.27 -7.41 -2.43
N ARG A 147 -2.09 -6.98 -2.84
CA ARG A 147 -1.89 -5.89 -3.80
C ARG A 147 -2.51 -6.16 -5.16
N THR A 148 -2.42 -7.40 -5.65
CA THR A 148 -2.97 -7.81 -6.95
C THR A 148 -4.43 -8.22 -6.87
N ASN A 149 -5.08 -8.03 -5.72
CA ASN A 149 -6.46 -8.44 -5.46
C ASN A 149 -6.72 -9.93 -5.77
N GLN A 150 -5.69 -10.78 -5.59
CA GLN A 150 -5.75 -12.22 -5.86
C GLN A 150 -6.10 -13.04 -4.62
N ILE A 151 -6.39 -12.39 -3.50
CA ILE A 151 -6.87 -13.08 -2.31
C ILE A 151 -8.36 -13.39 -2.48
N SER A 152 -8.69 -14.66 -2.60
CA SER A 152 -10.06 -15.13 -2.40
C SER A 152 -10.29 -15.35 -0.92
N MET A 153 -11.05 -14.48 -0.26
CA MET A 153 -11.44 -14.68 1.13
C MET A 153 -12.60 -15.65 1.23
N VAL A 154 -12.48 -16.66 2.10
CA VAL A 154 -13.53 -17.60 2.40
C VAL A 154 -14.20 -17.21 3.72
N ILE A 155 -15.12 -16.24 3.63
CA ILE A 155 -15.83 -15.74 4.81
C ILE A 155 -16.82 -16.79 5.32
N LYS A 156 -16.62 -17.25 6.56
CA LYS A 156 -17.48 -18.19 7.25
C LYS A 156 -17.75 -17.74 8.67
N LYS A 157 -18.85 -18.24 9.22
CA LYS A 157 -19.17 -18.10 10.63
C LYS A 157 -18.38 -19.12 11.44
N PHE A 158 -17.72 -18.69 12.51
CA PHE A 158 -17.04 -19.55 13.48
C PHE A 158 -17.11 -18.96 14.90
N ASN A 159 -16.82 -19.79 15.91
CA ASN A 159 -16.78 -19.35 17.30
C ASN A 159 -15.49 -18.55 17.56
N GLY A 160 -15.63 -17.23 17.71
CA GLY A 160 -14.52 -16.30 17.97
C GLY A 160 -13.92 -16.48 19.36
N THR A 161 -14.75 -16.75 20.37
CA THR A 161 -14.31 -16.98 21.76
C THR A 161 -13.40 -18.19 21.87
N GLU A 162 -13.81 -19.31 21.28
CA GLU A 162 -13.00 -20.55 21.27
C GLU A 162 -11.70 -20.35 20.49
N THR A 163 -11.78 -19.68 19.34
CA THR A 163 -10.60 -19.37 18.51
C THR A 163 -9.59 -18.52 19.29
N LEU A 164 -10.03 -17.43 19.93
CA LEU A 164 -9.14 -16.58 20.74
C LEU A 164 -8.59 -17.32 21.96
N ARG A 165 -9.38 -18.17 22.60
CA ARG A 165 -8.90 -19.00 23.71
C ARG A 165 -7.75 -19.91 23.28
N ASN A 166 -7.85 -20.53 22.10
CA ASN A 166 -6.80 -21.37 21.54
C ASN A 166 -5.54 -20.56 21.20
N ILE A 167 -5.69 -19.36 20.63
CA ILE A 167 -4.56 -18.45 20.31
C ILE A 167 -3.86 -18.01 21.59
N VAL A 168 -4.62 -17.59 22.61
CA VAL A 168 -4.07 -17.16 23.91
C VAL A 168 -3.31 -18.31 24.56
N ALA A 169 -3.88 -19.50 24.63
CA ALA A 169 -3.21 -20.68 25.19
C ALA A 169 -1.90 -21.04 24.43
N GLN A 170 -1.89 -20.87 23.11
CA GLN A 170 -0.68 -21.10 22.30
C GLN A 170 0.44 -20.07 22.59
N LEU A 171 0.08 -18.84 22.91
CA LEU A 171 1.02 -17.74 23.13
C LEU A 171 1.38 -17.52 24.60
N GLU A 172 0.69 -18.19 25.54
CA GLU A 172 0.88 -18.05 26.97
C GLU A 172 2.32 -18.32 27.40
N ALA A 173 2.90 -19.45 26.95
CA ALA A 173 4.29 -19.78 27.28
C ALA A 173 5.32 -18.72 26.77
N LYS A 174 5.00 -18.04 25.67
CA LYS A 174 5.84 -16.96 25.12
C LYS A 174 5.70 -15.69 25.96
N ALA A 175 4.48 -15.36 26.41
CA ALA A 175 4.23 -14.25 27.30
C ALA A 175 4.90 -14.46 28.67
N GLU A 176 4.75 -15.63 29.29
CA GLU A 176 5.41 -16.00 30.55
C GLU A 176 6.94 -15.91 30.46
N ALA A 177 7.55 -16.35 29.33
CA ALA A 177 8.99 -16.25 29.11
C ALA A 177 9.46 -14.79 29.02
N ALA A 178 8.60 -13.84 28.62
CA ALA A 178 8.86 -12.40 28.65
C ALA A 178 8.54 -11.75 30.02
N GLY A 179 7.99 -12.50 30.97
CA GLY A 179 7.52 -12.02 32.26
C GLY A 179 6.14 -11.38 32.24
N ASP A 180 5.39 -11.55 31.14
CA ASP A 180 4.10 -10.94 30.94
C ASP A 180 2.94 -11.86 31.30
N THR A 181 1.80 -11.25 31.67
CA THR A 181 0.55 -11.98 31.89
C THR A 181 -0.39 -11.74 30.70
N LEU A 182 -0.79 -12.82 30.03
CA LEU A 182 -1.74 -12.78 28.91
C LEU A 182 -3.12 -13.24 29.37
N ILE A 183 -4.14 -12.38 29.24
CA ILE A 183 -5.49 -12.61 29.75
C ILE A 183 -6.50 -12.47 28.62
N LEU A 184 -7.44 -13.44 28.54
CA LEU A 184 -8.63 -13.35 27.70
C LEU A 184 -9.85 -13.02 28.53
N LYS A 185 -10.57 -11.96 28.19
CA LYS A 185 -11.90 -11.62 28.70
C LYS A 185 -12.93 -11.82 27.60
N ALA A 186 -13.77 -12.83 27.76
CA ALA A 186 -14.91 -13.07 26.90
C ALA A 186 -16.01 -13.69 27.78
N ASP A 187 -17.12 -13.00 27.91
CA ASP A 187 -18.19 -13.42 28.83
C ASP A 187 -19.06 -14.53 28.24
N ASP A 188 -19.19 -14.61 26.91
CA ASP A 188 -20.03 -15.56 26.18
C ASP A 188 -19.33 -16.14 24.96
N ASP A 189 -19.95 -17.18 24.37
CA ASP A 189 -19.57 -17.68 23.05
C ASP A 189 -20.05 -16.69 21.95
N ILE A 190 -19.12 -15.98 21.37
CA ILE A 190 -19.37 -14.94 20.37
C ILE A 190 -18.93 -15.45 19.01
N ASP A 191 -19.85 -15.41 18.04
CA ASP A 191 -19.56 -15.77 16.67
C ASP A 191 -18.91 -14.64 15.90
N VAL A 192 -17.95 -14.98 15.04
CA VAL A 192 -17.27 -14.06 14.11
C VAL A 192 -17.55 -14.51 12.67
N TYR A 193 -17.76 -13.54 11.77
CA TYR A 193 -17.86 -13.74 10.32
C TYR A 193 -16.61 -13.21 9.64
N ALA A 194 -15.68 -14.08 9.31
CA ALA A 194 -14.42 -13.72 8.67
C ALA A 194 -13.83 -14.93 7.92
N ASP A 195 -12.73 -14.72 7.24
CA ASP A 195 -11.83 -15.79 6.81
C ASP A 195 -11.06 -16.25 8.06
N TYR A 196 -11.23 -17.53 8.42
CA TYR A 196 -10.69 -18.07 9.65
C TYR A 196 -9.16 -17.96 9.73
N ASP A 197 -8.46 -18.32 8.65
CA ASP A 197 -7.00 -18.33 8.63
C ASP A 197 -6.44 -16.91 8.75
N ARG A 198 -7.07 -15.95 8.07
CA ARG A 198 -6.68 -14.54 8.14
C ARG A 198 -7.02 -13.92 9.50
N PHE A 199 -8.14 -14.30 10.09
CA PHE A 199 -8.49 -13.89 11.44
C PHE A 199 -7.44 -14.36 12.44
N VAL A 200 -7.09 -15.65 12.43
CA VAL A 200 -6.04 -16.21 13.30
C VAL A 200 -4.71 -15.50 13.07
N GLN A 201 -4.32 -15.30 11.82
CA GLN A 201 -3.09 -14.60 11.46
C GLN A 201 -3.03 -13.16 12.04
N ILE A 202 -4.11 -12.40 11.93
CA ILE A 202 -4.19 -11.03 12.48
C ILE A 202 -4.07 -11.06 14.01
N MET A 203 -4.83 -11.92 14.68
CA MET A 203 -4.82 -12.01 16.14
C MET A 203 -3.46 -12.43 16.68
N VAL A 204 -2.86 -13.45 16.09
CA VAL A 204 -1.51 -13.91 16.47
C VAL A 204 -0.47 -12.81 16.29
N ASN A 205 -0.51 -12.08 15.16
CA ASN A 205 0.45 -10.99 14.89
C ASN A 205 0.31 -9.86 15.92
N ILE A 206 -0.91 -9.41 16.21
CA ILE A 206 -1.13 -8.30 17.15
C ILE A 206 -0.73 -8.71 18.58
N ILE A 207 -1.13 -9.92 19.04
CA ILE A 207 -0.77 -10.39 20.37
C ILE A 207 0.75 -10.61 20.49
N GLN A 208 1.40 -11.13 19.45
CA GLN A 208 2.86 -11.29 19.46
C GLN A 208 3.59 -9.94 19.53
N ASN A 209 3.08 -8.92 18.83
CA ASN A 209 3.63 -7.56 18.96
C ASN A 209 3.43 -7.02 20.38
N ALA A 210 2.25 -7.20 20.97
CA ALA A 210 2.01 -6.81 22.35
C ALA A 210 3.00 -7.48 23.31
N ILE A 211 3.28 -8.78 23.17
CA ILE A 211 4.28 -9.50 23.97
C ILE A 211 5.70 -8.97 23.73
N GLN A 212 6.01 -8.62 22.48
CA GLN A 212 7.36 -8.15 22.13
C GLN A 212 7.70 -6.77 22.74
N PHE A 213 6.69 -5.92 22.88
CA PHE A 213 6.86 -4.54 23.35
C PHE A 213 6.40 -4.32 24.81
N THR A 214 6.07 -5.39 25.52
CA THR A 214 5.77 -5.39 26.96
C THR A 214 6.89 -6.11 27.71
N GLU A 215 7.25 -5.63 28.87
CA GLU A 215 8.21 -6.27 29.80
C GLU A 215 7.61 -6.29 31.21
N ASN A 216 7.44 -7.48 31.78
CA ASN A 216 6.87 -7.68 33.12
C ASN A 216 5.51 -6.98 33.30
N GLY A 217 4.69 -7.03 32.27
CA GLY A 217 3.41 -6.32 32.23
C GLY A 217 2.21 -7.24 32.00
N GLN A 218 1.16 -6.65 31.44
CA GLN A 218 -0.10 -7.33 31.19
C GLN A 218 -0.56 -7.08 29.75
N ILE A 219 -1.06 -8.14 29.12
CA ILE A 219 -1.70 -8.08 27.81
C ILE A 219 -3.12 -8.62 27.98
N MET A 220 -4.10 -7.79 27.68
CA MET A 220 -5.52 -8.12 27.81
C MET A 220 -6.18 -8.22 26.45
N VAL A 221 -6.75 -9.36 26.12
CA VAL A 221 -7.56 -9.60 24.93
C VAL A 221 -9.02 -9.61 25.35
N THR A 222 -9.83 -8.70 24.83
CA THR A 222 -11.26 -8.61 25.14
C THR A 222 -12.07 -8.89 23.87
N LEU A 223 -13.10 -9.72 23.99
CA LEU A 223 -14.05 -10.01 22.92
C LEU A 223 -15.46 -9.63 23.39
N GLU A 224 -16.09 -8.70 22.68
CA GLU A 224 -17.41 -8.18 23.02
C GLU A 224 -18.34 -8.21 21.79
N LYS A 225 -19.62 -8.42 22.05
CA LYS A 225 -20.66 -8.33 21.03
C LYS A 225 -21.20 -6.90 20.99
N GLY A 226 -20.92 -6.19 19.90
CA GLY A 226 -21.55 -4.90 19.61
C GLY A 226 -22.95 -5.06 19.00
N TYR A 227 -23.54 -3.94 18.57
CA TYR A 227 -24.90 -3.93 18.01
C TYR A 227 -24.98 -4.62 16.64
N LEU A 228 -24.02 -4.38 15.75
CA LEU A 228 -23.94 -4.97 14.40
C LEU A 228 -22.56 -5.60 14.10
N GLU A 229 -21.69 -5.63 15.08
CA GLU A 229 -20.30 -6.02 14.93
C GLU A 229 -19.81 -6.82 16.12
N THR A 230 -18.72 -7.52 15.95
CA THR A 230 -17.95 -8.12 17.05
C THR A 230 -16.71 -7.28 17.26
N ILE A 231 -16.50 -6.81 18.48
CA ILE A 231 -15.38 -5.94 18.85
C ILE A 231 -14.33 -6.77 19.56
N ILE A 232 -13.09 -6.70 19.06
CA ILE A 232 -11.92 -7.32 19.69
C ILE A 232 -10.96 -6.21 20.07
N THR A 233 -10.62 -6.14 21.34
CA THR A 233 -9.69 -5.15 21.89
C THR A 233 -8.48 -5.89 22.45
N ILE A 234 -7.28 -5.47 22.06
CA ILE A 234 -6.02 -5.96 22.60
C ILE A 234 -5.31 -4.77 23.23
N GLU A 235 -5.12 -4.83 24.54
CA GLU A 235 -4.48 -3.79 25.33
C GLU A 235 -3.20 -4.33 25.95
N ASP A 236 -2.10 -3.62 25.81
CA ASP A 236 -0.83 -3.91 26.45
C ASP A 236 -0.39 -2.78 27.37
N THR A 237 0.45 -3.11 28.33
CA THR A 237 1.07 -2.14 29.25
C THR A 237 2.53 -1.86 28.88
N GLY A 238 2.87 -2.03 27.60
CA GLY A 238 4.21 -1.89 27.06
C GLY A 238 4.68 -0.44 26.92
N ILE A 239 5.71 -0.26 26.09
CA ILE A 239 6.36 1.06 25.91
C ILE A 239 5.48 2.11 25.23
N GLY A 240 4.37 1.68 24.60
CA GLY A 240 3.49 2.55 23.83
C GLY A 240 4.13 3.11 22.56
N MET A 241 3.41 3.98 21.88
CA MET A 241 3.84 4.62 20.62
C MET A 241 3.66 6.13 20.68
N SER A 242 4.61 6.88 20.12
CA SER A 242 4.46 8.32 19.92
C SER A 242 3.47 8.63 18.81
N GLU A 243 2.93 9.85 18.75
CA GLU A 243 2.04 10.29 17.66
C GLU A 243 2.68 10.16 16.27
N GLN A 244 3.98 10.35 16.17
CA GLN A 244 4.71 10.22 14.93
C GLN A 244 4.80 8.75 14.50
N GLN A 245 5.05 7.86 15.44
CA GLN A 245 5.06 6.41 15.20
C GLN A 245 3.69 5.90 14.80
N MET A 246 2.62 6.34 15.45
CA MET A 246 1.24 5.95 15.11
C MET A 246 0.84 6.29 13.67
N LYS A 247 1.44 7.33 13.06
CA LYS A 247 1.19 7.64 11.63
C LYS A 247 1.83 6.65 10.67
N SER A 248 2.90 5.98 11.09
CA SER A 248 3.70 5.07 10.27
C SER A 248 3.48 3.58 10.60
N ILE A 249 2.60 3.23 11.55
CA ILE A 249 2.36 1.81 11.91
C ILE A 249 1.80 0.96 10.78
N TRP A 250 1.25 1.58 9.75
CA TRP A 250 0.75 0.91 8.56
C TRP A 250 1.80 0.79 7.46
N ASP A 251 2.94 1.44 7.65
CA ASP A 251 4.09 1.28 6.76
C ASP A 251 4.81 -0.01 7.12
N ARG A 252 5.31 -0.71 6.13
CA ARG A 252 6.00 -1.97 6.35
C ARG A 252 7.40 -1.72 6.91
N TYR A 253 7.82 -2.58 7.84
CA TYR A 253 9.14 -2.49 8.51
C TYR A 253 9.35 -1.22 9.37
N TYR A 254 8.30 -0.71 9.94
CA TYR A 254 8.41 0.36 10.93
C TYR A 254 8.79 -0.19 12.30
#